data_b4a25e32b8255401695d84ca6ebb69d0
#
_entry.id   b4a25e32b8255401695d84ca6ebb69d0
#
_cell.length_a   1.000
_cell.length_b   1.000
_cell.length_c   1.000
_cell.angle_alpha   90.00
_cell.angle_beta   90.00
_cell.angle_gamma   90.00
#
_symmetry.space_group_name_H-M   'P 1'
#
loop_
_entity.id
_entity.type
_entity.pdbx_description
1 polymer ?
#
loop_
_entity_poly.entity_id
_entity_poly.type
_entity_poly.pdbx_seq_one_letter_code
_entity_poly.pdbx_strand_id
1 'polypeptide(L)'
;KEELERYGAEILTEEGFIKITGKTSGTDFTIPGNVSSQFISGLLFMLTKTGGSINITGKTESLPYIEMTIDALKLFGCEISFSDGKITVEKTSPLISPGKAESGGDWSNAAFFITAGVIGKEKITVSGLDINSRQGDKKITDIEIEKLFLCYKIITNNILLSKFEKLKKIAQTCC
;
A
#
# COMPACT_ATOMS: atom_id res chain seq x y z
N LYS A 1 6.27 -16.84 1.76
CA LYS A 1 6.52 -18.22 1.36
C LYS A 1 6.23 -19.14 2.55
N GLU A 2 6.99 -19.04 3.63
CA GLU A 2 6.93 -19.90 4.82
C GLU A 2 5.51 -20.08 5.39
N GLU A 3 4.75 -18.99 5.56
CA GLU A 3 3.38 -19.05 6.05
C GLU A 3 2.43 -19.83 5.14
N LEU A 4 2.57 -19.71 3.83
CA LEU A 4 1.74 -20.50 2.89
C LEU A 4 2.14 -21.96 2.88
N GLU A 5 3.44 -22.27 2.95
CA GLU A 5 3.97 -23.64 3.05
C GLU A 5 3.56 -24.32 4.34
N ARG A 6 3.53 -23.60 5.46
CA ARG A 6 3.04 -24.09 6.74
C ARG A 6 1.61 -24.63 6.67
N TYR A 7 0.80 -24.10 5.75
CA TYR A 7 -0.59 -24.48 5.55
C TYR A 7 -0.84 -25.31 4.29
N GLY A 8 0.19 -25.94 3.73
CA GLY A 8 0.07 -26.95 2.69
C GLY A 8 0.27 -26.46 1.26
N ALA A 9 0.75 -25.22 1.06
CA ALA A 9 1.23 -24.81 -0.25
C ALA A 9 2.62 -25.39 -0.50
N GLU A 10 2.88 -25.82 -1.73
CA GLU A 10 4.20 -26.17 -2.22
C GLU A 10 4.68 -25.07 -3.17
N ILE A 11 5.77 -24.39 -2.82
CA ILE A 11 6.28 -23.25 -3.60
C ILE A 11 7.68 -23.55 -4.10
N LEU A 12 7.78 -23.85 -5.39
CA LEU A 12 9.03 -24.03 -6.11
C LEU A 12 9.38 -22.72 -6.83
N THR A 13 10.61 -22.27 -6.63
CA THR A 13 11.16 -21.11 -7.36
C THR A 13 12.26 -21.61 -8.26
N GLU A 14 12.09 -21.43 -9.56
CA GLU A 14 13.05 -21.76 -10.60
C GLU A 14 13.38 -20.51 -11.39
N GLU A 15 14.42 -20.57 -12.23
CA GLU A 15 14.81 -19.45 -13.06
C GLU A 15 13.65 -19.08 -14.02
N GLY A 16 13.12 -17.86 -13.84
CA GLY A 16 12.07 -17.30 -14.69
C GLY A 16 10.62 -17.62 -14.30
N PHE A 17 10.36 -18.48 -13.29
CA PHE A 17 8.99 -18.74 -12.83
C PHE A 17 8.90 -19.19 -11.37
N ILE A 18 7.72 -18.98 -10.79
CA ILE A 18 7.35 -19.51 -9.48
C ILE A 18 6.17 -20.47 -9.69
N LYS A 19 6.35 -21.73 -9.30
CA LYS A 19 5.29 -22.74 -9.32
C LYS A 19 4.70 -22.89 -7.93
N ILE A 20 3.40 -22.68 -7.82
CA ILE A 20 2.65 -22.85 -6.57
C ILE A 20 1.66 -24.00 -6.79
N THR A 21 1.74 -25.03 -5.94
CA THR A 21 0.85 -26.20 -5.94
C THR A 21 0.33 -26.44 -4.52
N GLY A 22 -0.53 -27.45 -4.36
CA GLY A 22 -1.15 -27.76 -3.07
C GLY A 22 -2.43 -26.97 -2.79
N LYS A 23 -3.04 -27.25 -1.66
CA LYS A 23 -4.23 -26.55 -1.15
C LYS A 23 -3.87 -25.96 0.19
N THR A 24 -3.91 -24.64 0.29
CA THR A 24 -3.82 -23.96 1.58
C THR A 24 -5.12 -24.13 2.35
N SER A 25 -5.01 -24.66 3.56
CA SER A 25 -6.14 -24.79 4.50
C SER A 25 -6.02 -23.85 5.70
N GLY A 26 -5.04 -22.95 5.69
CA GLY A 26 -4.77 -22.01 6.77
C GLY A 26 -5.82 -20.93 6.92
N THR A 27 -6.15 -20.63 8.14
CA THR A 27 -7.07 -19.56 8.53
C THR A 27 -6.43 -18.53 9.44
N ASP A 28 -5.26 -18.82 10.02
CA ASP A 28 -4.57 -17.95 10.97
C ASP A 28 -3.12 -17.73 10.57
N PHE A 29 -2.84 -16.57 10.00
CA PHE A 29 -1.51 -16.21 9.50
C PHE A 29 -0.80 -15.25 10.44
N THR A 30 0.53 -15.33 10.48
CA THR A 30 1.36 -14.37 11.21
C THR A 30 2.39 -13.79 10.26
N ILE A 31 2.36 -12.47 10.07
CA ILE A 31 3.22 -11.76 9.13
C ILE A 31 3.87 -10.55 9.78
N PRO A 32 5.18 -10.32 9.56
CA PRO A 32 5.84 -9.10 9.99
C PRO A 32 5.27 -7.89 9.22
N GLY A 33 4.90 -6.83 9.95
CA GLY A 33 4.30 -5.62 9.37
C GLY A 33 5.27 -4.74 8.56
N ASN A 34 6.57 -4.99 8.70
CA ASN A 34 7.64 -4.21 8.06
C ASN A 34 8.12 -4.79 6.70
N VAL A 35 7.46 -5.81 6.17
CA VAL A 35 7.87 -6.43 4.89
C VAL A 35 7.16 -5.76 3.72
N SER A 36 5.87 -5.98 3.57
CA SER A 36 5.06 -5.35 2.51
C SER A 36 3.57 -5.53 2.79
N SER A 37 2.82 -4.44 2.65
CA SER A 37 1.34 -4.47 2.71
C SER A 37 0.71 -5.39 1.66
N GLN A 38 1.38 -5.62 0.53
CA GLN A 38 0.88 -6.48 -0.55
C GLN A 38 0.69 -7.93 -0.12
N PHE A 39 1.56 -8.45 0.76
CA PHE A 39 1.40 -9.81 1.30
C PHE A 39 0.16 -9.91 2.18
N ILE A 40 -0.07 -8.90 3.02
CA ILE A 40 -1.26 -8.84 3.88
C ILE A 40 -2.51 -8.71 3.01
N SER A 41 -2.51 -7.84 2.01
CA SER A 41 -3.61 -7.69 1.05
C SER A 41 -3.92 -8.99 0.31
N GLY A 42 -2.89 -9.72 -0.15
CA GLY A 42 -3.06 -11.02 -0.80
C GLY A 42 -3.72 -12.05 0.11
N LEU A 43 -3.32 -12.13 1.38
CA LEU A 43 -3.96 -13.00 2.37
C LEU A 43 -5.39 -12.58 2.69
N LEU A 44 -5.68 -11.27 2.75
CA LEU A 44 -7.05 -10.78 2.94
C LEU A 44 -7.98 -11.29 1.83
N PHE A 45 -7.56 -11.20 0.56
CA PHE A 45 -8.34 -11.76 -0.56
C PHE A 45 -8.56 -13.27 -0.42
N MET A 46 -7.55 -14.02 0.01
CA MET A 46 -7.67 -15.45 0.22
C MET A 46 -8.69 -15.75 1.34
N LEU A 47 -8.59 -15.04 2.47
CA LEU A 47 -9.45 -15.24 3.63
C LEU A 47 -10.92 -14.90 3.40
N THR A 48 -11.26 -14.15 2.36
CA THR A 48 -12.68 -13.93 2.01
C THR A 48 -13.43 -15.23 1.75
N LYS A 49 -12.72 -16.29 1.32
CA LYS A 49 -13.31 -17.60 1.02
C LYS A 49 -13.35 -18.52 2.23
N THR A 50 -12.38 -18.43 3.10
CA THR A 50 -12.21 -19.38 4.21
C THR A 50 -12.64 -18.80 5.56
N GLY A 51 -12.62 -17.50 5.70
CA GLY A 51 -12.55 -16.81 6.99
C GLY A 51 -11.18 -16.96 7.61
N GLY A 52 -10.96 -16.28 8.73
CA GLY A 52 -9.73 -16.42 9.50
C GLY A 52 -9.11 -15.12 9.96
N SER A 53 -7.83 -15.14 10.32
CA SER A 53 -7.15 -13.97 10.86
C SER A 53 -5.71 -13.80 10.36
N ILE A 54 -5.23 -12.57 10.44
CA ILE A 54 -3.83 -12.21 10.18
C ILE A 54 -3.32 -11.45 11.40
N ASN A 55 -2.31 -12.01 12.07
CA ASN A 55 -1.59 -11.33 13.13
C ASN A 55 -0.39 -10.60 12.52
N ILE A 56 -0.38 -9.28 12.64
CA ILE A 56 0.71 -8.43 12.15
C ILE A 56 1.68 -8.20 13.31
N THR A 57 2.92 -8.66 13.16
CA THR A 57 3.94 -8.50 14.19
C THR A 57 4.85 -7.31 13.90
N GLY A 58 5.30 -6.65 14.97
CA GLY A 58 6.19 -5.50 14.87
C GLY A 58 5.50 -4.24 14.35
N LYS A 59 6.30 -3.30 13.86
CA LYS A 59 5.79 -2.05 13.28
C LYS A 59 5.18 -2.31 11.92
N THR A 60 3.95 -1.86 11.72
CA THR A 60 3.30 -1.93 10.42
C THR A 60 3.72 -0.73 9.57
N GLU A 61 4.43 -1.01 8.49
CA GLU A 61 4.69 -0.05 7.43
C GLU A 61 3.55 -0.10 6.42
N SER A 62 3.28 1.01 5.75
CA SER A 62 2.22 1.07 4.71
C SER A 62 0.82 0.66 5.19
N LEU A 63 0.49 0.90 6.46
CA LEU A 63 -0.85 0.64 7.03
C LEU A 63 -2.00 1.22 6.18
N PRO A 64 -1.92 2.43 5.60
CA PRO A 64 -2.97 2.97 4.74
C PRO A 64 -3.35 2.05 3.57
N TYR A 65 -2.42 1.32 2.99
CA TYR A 65 -2.71 0.41 1.87
C TYR A 65 -3.42 -0.87 2.32
N ILE A 66 -3.14 -1.33 3.54
CA ILE A 66 -3.88 -2.43 4.17
C ILE A 66 -5.32 -1.99 4.41
N GLU A 67 -5.52 -0.80 4.97
CA GLU A 67 -6.84 -0.22 5.23
C GLU A 67 -7.62 -0.01 3.94
N MET A 68 -6.98 0.46 2.85
CA MET A 68 -7.61 0.55 1.53
C MET A 68 -8.11 -0.81 1.02
N THR A 69 -7.33 -1.87 1.25
CA THR A 69 -7.76 -3.24 0.89
C THR A 69 -8.95 -3.68 1.72
N ILE A 70 -8.96 -3.40 3.03
CA ILE A 70 -10.08 -3.70 3.93
C ILE A 70 -11.34 -2.95 3.48
N ASP A 71 -11.22 -1.64 3.19
CA ASP A 71 -12.35 -0.82 2.74
C ASP A 71 -12.90 -1.34 1.40
N ALA A 72 -12.04 -1.71 0.47
CA ALA A 72 -12.45 -2.31 -0.80
C ALA A 72 -13.20 -3.63 -0.59
N LEU A 73 -12.70 -4.52 0.26
CA LEU A 73 -13.37 -5.80 0.55
C LEU A 73 -14.71 -5.61 1.27
N LYS A 74 -14.80 -4.64 2.19
CA LYS A 74 -16.06 -4.27 2.85
C LYS A 74 -17.11 -3.77 1.85
N LEU A 75 -16.69 -3.02 0.82
CA LEU A 75 -17.58 -2.58 -0.25
C LEU A 75 -18.23 -3.78 -1.00
N PHE A 76 -17.55 -4.91 -1.05
CA PHE A 76 -18.03 -6.16 -1.63
C PHE A 76 -18.71 -7.09 -0.60
N GLY A 77 -19.07 -6.57 0.57
CA GLY A 77 -19.83 -7.28 1.59
C GLY A 77 -19.00 -8.16 2.53
N CYS A 78 -17.67 -8.02 2.55
CA CYS A 78 -16.83 -8.71 3.53
C CYS A 78 -16.98 -8.10 4.92
N GLU A 79 -17.17 -8.92 5.93
CA GLU A 79 -17.07 -8.52 7.34
C GLU A 79 -15.64 -8.67 7.81
N ILE A 80 -14.97 -7.54 8.02
CA ILE A 80 -13.57 -7.48 8.43
C ILE A 80 -13.42 -6.53 9.61
N SER A 81 -12.79 -6.99 10.67
CA SER A 81 -12.36 -6.17 11.80
C SER A 81 -10.84 -6.07 11.87
N PHE A 82 -10.34 -4.92 12.35
CA PHE A 82 -8.92 -4.70 12.57
C PHE A 82 -8.73 -4.00 13.92
N SER A 83 -8.08 -4.67 14.85
CA SER A 83 -7.70 -4.14 16.16
C SER A 83 -6.43 -4.80 16.68
N ASP A 84 -5.64 -4.04 17.41
CA ASP A 84 -4.44 -4.53 18.12
C ASP A 84 -3.46 -5.35 17.25
N GLY A 85 -3.28 -4.91 15.98
CA GLY A 85 -2.42 -5.61 15.03
C GLY A 85 -2.99 -6.91 14.48
N LYS A 86 -4.25 -7.24 14.81
CA LYS A 86 -4.94 -8.42 14.30
C LYS A 86 -6.07 -8.01 13.37
N ILE A 87 -6.07 -8.58 12.17
CA ILE A 87 -7.16 -8.48 11.21
C ILE A 87 -7.94 -9.79 11.27
N THR A 88 -9.24 -9.71 11.45
CA THR A 88 -10.14 -10.87 11.41
C THR A 88 -11.09 -10.71 10.24
N VAL A 89 -11.20 -11.75 9.42
CA VAL A 89 -12.08 -11.81 8.25
C VAL A 89 -13.12 -12.88 8.49
N GLU A 90 -14.39 -12.51 8.53
CA GLU A 90 -15.47 -13.48 8.57
C GLU A 90 -15.59 -14.15 7.20
N LYS A 91 -15.97 -15.44 7.20
CA LYS A 91 -16.19 -16.16 5.95
C LYS A 91 -17.32 -15.52 5.17
N THR A 92 -16.97 -14.92 4.04
CA THR A 92 -17.92 -14.28 3.13
C THR A 92 -18.09 -15.15 1.89
N SER A 93 -19.30 -15.62 1.64
CA SER A 93 -19.61 -16.36 0.43
C SER A 93 -21.08 -16.17 0.04
N PRO A 94 -21.34 -15.73 -1.19
CA PRO A 94 -20.42 -15.12 -2.14
C PRO A 94 -20.13 -13.65 -1.83
N LEU A 95 -19.03 -13.11 -2.41
CA LEU A 95 -18.82 -11.66 -2.45
C LEU A 95 -19.95 -11.01 -3.26
N ILE A 96 -20.48 -9.90 -2.78
CA ILE A 96 -21.59 -9.19 -3.40
C ILE A 96 -21.07 -7.96 -4.13
N SER A 97 -21.32 -7.88 -5.43
CA SER A 97 -20.95 -6.69 -6.18
C SER A 97 -21.77 -5.49 -5.73
N PRO A 98 -21.17 -4.33 -5.46
CA PRO A 98 -21.89 -3.09 -5.16
C PRO A 98 -22.58 -2.50 -6.40
N GLY A 99 -22.46 -3.13 -7.58
CA GLY A 99 -22.97 -2.62 -8.85
C GLY A 99 -22.13 -1.49 -9.43
N LYS A 100 -21.75 -0.51 -8.62
CA LYS A 100 -20.88 0.60 -9.00
C LYS A 100 -19.81 0.80 -7.92
N ALA A 101 -18.57 0.92 -8.35
CA ALA A 101 -17.46 1.33 -7.51
C ALA A 101 -16.73 2.49 -8.18
N GLU A 102 -16.35 3.51 -7.41
CA GLU A 102 -15.59 4.64 -7.90
C GLU A 102 -14.13 4.49 -7.45
N SER A 103 -13.22 4.57 -8.42
CA SER A 103 -11.79 4.64 -8.14
C SER A 103 -11.41 6.09 -7.94
N GLY A 104 -10.81 6.39 -6.80
CA GLY A 104 -10.18 7.70 -6.57
C GLY A 104 -8.93 7.90 -7.43
N GLY A 105 -8.48 9.15 -7.53
CA GLY A 105 -7.21 9.47 -8.19
C GLY A 105 -6.00 8.90 -7.43
N ASP A 106 -4.93 8.68 -8.18
CA ASP A 106 -3.67 8.14 -7.65
C ASP A 106 -2.75 9.27 -7.17
N TRP A 107 -2.61 9.38 -5.86
CA TRP A 107 -1.74 10.37 -5.23
C TRP A 107 -0.26 10.12 -5.49
N SER A 108 0.16 8.84 -5.68
CA SER A 108 1.54 8.51 -5.99
C SER A 108 1.96 9.08 -7.34
N ASN A 109 1.12 8.89 -8.37
CA ASN A 109 1.35 9.50 -9.68
C ASN A 109 1.19 11.02 -9.65
N ALA A 110 0.21 11.53 -8.90
CA ALA A 110 -0.03 12.96 -8.76
C ALA A 110 1.17 13.69 -8.14
N ALA A 111 1.88 13.07 -7.21
CA ALA A 111 3.03 13.65 -6.53
C ALA A 111 4.12 14.12 -7.51
N PHE A 112 4.34 13.39 -8.61
CA PHE A 112 5.30 13.81 -9.64
C PHE A 112 4.88 15.12 -10.32
N PHE A 113 3.61 15.26 -10.66
CA PHE A 113 3.08 16.47 -11.31
C PHE A 113 3.02 17.64 -10.33
N ILE A 114 2.64 17.41 -9.08
CA ILE A 114 2.65 18.43 -8.02
C ILE A 114 4.08 18.95 -7.83
N THR A 115 5.06 18.06 -7.73
CA THR A 115 6.47 18.44 -7.61
C THR A 115 6.95 19.19 -8.84
N ALA A 116 6.59 18.75 -10.06
CA ALA A 116 6.94 19.44 -11.29
C ALA A 116 6.33 20.85 -11.36
N GLY A 117 5.09 21.04 -10.86
CA GLY A 117 4.46 22.36 -10.76
C GLY A 117 5.17 23.30 -9.79
N VAL A 118 5.68 22.77 -8.66
CA VAL A 118 6.43 23.56 -7.67
C VAL A 118 7.82 23.96 -8.21
N ILE A 119 8.50 23.07 -8.93
CA ILE A 119 9.85 23.32 -9.46
C ILE A 119 9.78 24.10 -10.77
N GLY A 120 8.74 23.87 -11.58
CA GLY A 120 8.55 24.50 -12.88
C GLY A 120 8.13 25.97 -12.80
N LYS A 121 8.10 26.61 -13.97
CA LYS A 121 7.59 27.98 -14.11
C LYS A 121 6.11 28.01 -14.50
N GLU A 122 5.57 26.87 -14.92
CA GLU A 122 4.21 26.76 -15.43
C GLU A 122 3.29 26.14 -14.35
N LYS A 123 2.07 26.68 -14.27
CA LYS A 123 1.04 26.16 -13.37
C LYS A 123 0.58 24.78 -13.85
N ILE A 124 0.70 23.77 -13.01
CA ILE A 124 0.15 22.44 -13.25
C ILE A 124 -1.09 22.27 -12.37
N THR A 125 -2.19 21.84 -12.99
CA THR A 125 -3.43 21.49 -12.28
C THR A 125 -3.63 19.99 -12.35
N VAL A 126 -3.72 19.35 -11.20
CA VAL A 126 -4.05 17.93 -11.08
C VAL A 126 -5.46 17.81 -10.54
N SER A 127 -6.33 17.12 -11.27
CA SER A 127 -7.74 16.93 -10.91
C SER A 127 -8.06 15.48 -10.58
N GLY A 128 -9.21 15.24 -9.93
CA GLY A 128 -9.67 13.88 -9.60
C GLY A 128 -9.05 13.27 -8.36
N LEU A 129 -8.28 14.03 -7.58
CA LEU A 129 -7.71 13.57 -6.31
C LEU A 129 -8.73 13.75 -5.18
N ASP A 130 -8.90 12.72 -4.35
CA ASP A 130 -9.68 12.81 -3.12
C ASP A 130 -8.78 13.22 -1.95
N ILE A 131 -9.07 14.38 -1.36
CA ILE A 131 -8.35 14.89 -0.19
C ILE A 131 -8.55 14.00 1.05
N ASN A 132 -9.60 13.19 1.10
CA ASN A 132 -9.86 12.24 2.17
C ASN A 132 -9.27 10.85 1.91
N SER A 133 -8.57 10.67 0.78
CA SER A 133 -7.90 9.40 0.45
C SER A 133 -6.98 8.93 1.58
N ARG A 134 -6.95 7.63 1.80
CA ARG A 134 -6.01 6.98 2.73
C ARG A 134 -4.60 6.82 2.15
N GLN A 135 -4.39 7.11 0.85
CA GLN A 135 -3.07 6.99 0.22
C GLN A 135 -2.03 7.83 0.96
N GLY A 136 -0.92 7.20 1.36
CA GLY A 136 0.14 7.85 2.14
C GLY A 136 0.78 9.02 1.42
N ASP A 137 0.87 8.93 0.09
CA ASP A 137 1.49 9.95 -0.77
C ASP A 137 0.71 11.28 -0.81
N LYS A 138 -0.54 11.29 -0.34
CA LYS A 138 -1.29 12.54 -0.11
C LYS A 138 -0.51 13.54 0.73
N LYS A 139 0.36 13.08 1.62
CA LYS A 139 1.22 13.90 2.46
C LYS A 139 2.17 14.81 1.68
N ILE A 140 2.29 14.63 0.35
CA ILE A 140 3.05 15.56 -0.49
C ILE A 140 2.50 16.99 -0.38
N THR A 141 1.21 17.17 -0.11
CA THR A 141 0.58 18.47 0.09
C THR A 141 0.97 19.15 1.39
N ASP A 142 1.44 18.38 2.37
CA ASP A 142 1.87 18.88 3.68
C ASP A 142 3.35 19.30 3.67
N ILE A 143 4.07 19.00 2.59
CA ILE A 143 5.45 19.44 2.42
C ILE A 143 5.43 20.92 2.11
N GLU A 144 5.96 21.71 3.04
CA GLU A 144 6.07 23.15 2.88
C GLU A 144 6.81 23.49 1.59
N ILE A 145 6.22 24.33 0.78
CA ILE A 145 6.76 24.78 -0.51
C ILE A 145 8.20 25.30 -0.35
N GLU A 146 8.54 25.93 0.78
CA GLU A 146 9.89 26.37 1.10
C GLU A 146 10.93 25.25 1.10
N LYS A 147 10.58 24.05 1.56
CA LYS A 147 11.48 22.90 1.55
C LYS A 147 11.73 22.40 0.12
N LEU A 148 10.71 22.43 -0.72
CA LEU A 148 10.84 22.08 -2.14
C LEU A 148 11.67 23.12 -2.90
N PHE A 149 11.46 24.43 -2.64
CA PHE A 149 12.29 25.51 -3.19
C PHE A 149 13.75 25.44 -2.72
N LEU A 150 14.00 25.05 -1.48
CA LEU A 150 15.35 24.85 -0.99
C LEU A 150 16.04 23.69 -1.71
N CYS A 151 15.33 22.60 -2.00
CA CYS A 151 15.83 21.50 -2.81
C CYS A 151 16.14 21.94 -4.26
N TYR A 152 15.26 22.72 -4.88
CA TYR A 152 15.48 23.30 -6.22
C TYR A 152 16.74 24.19 -6.27
N LYS A 153 16.89 25.08 -5.30
CA LYS A 153 18.07 25.97 -5.20
C LYS A 153 19.37 25.21 -5.01
N ILE A 154 19.32 24.06 -4.35
CA ILE A 154 20.46 23.15 -4.17
C ILE A 154 20.79 22.43 -5.47
N ILE A 155 19.77 22.02 -6.23
CA ILE A 155 19.93 21.34 -7.53
C ILE A 155 20.57 22.28 -8.56
N THR A 156 20.16 23.54 -8.62
CA THR A 156 20.68 24.51 -9.60
C THR A 156 22.08 25.02 -9.28
N ASN A 157 22.55 24.88 -8.06
CA ASN A 157 23.88 25.34 -7.62
C ASN A 157 24.98 24.26 -7.57
N ASN A 158 24.80 23.14 -8.27
CA ASN A 158 25.80 22.05 -8.35
C ASN A 158 26.25 21.43 -7.00
N ILE A 159 25.50 21.58 -5.94
CA ILE A 159 25.78 20.93 -4.63
C ILE A 159 24.98 19.61 -4.53
N LEU A 160 25.13 18.75 -5.53
CA LEU A 160 24.03 17.88 -5.96
C LEU A 160 23.98 16.46 -5.41
N LEU A 161 25.06 15.87 -4.98
CA LEU A 161 25.06 14.39 -4.82
C LEU A 161 24.74 13.89 -3.42
N SER A 162 25.10 14.60 -2.37
CA SER A 162 24.90 14.12 -0.99
C SER A 162 23.49 14.34 -0.42
N LYS A 163 22.70 15.21 -1.04
CA LYS A 163 21.34 15.55 -0.58
C LYS A 163 20.23 14.88 -1.38
N PHE A 164 20.53 14.33 -2.56
CA PHE A 164 19.58 13.49 -3.33
C PHE A 164 19.23 12.21 -2.56
N GLU A 165 20.17 11.69 -1.77
CA GLU A 165 19.91 10.55 -0.85
C GLU A 165 18.93 10.90 0.27
N LYS A 166 18.90 12.17 0.71
CA LYS A 166 17.90 12.64 1.68
C LYS A 166 16.50 12.75 1.08
N LEU A 167 16.38 13.16 -0.20
CA LEU A 167 15.10 13.18 -0.92
C LEU A 167 14.60 11.76 -1.21
N LYS A 168 15.48 10.84 -1.56
CA LYS A 168 15.15 9.40 -1.64
C LYS A 168 14.63 8.86 -0.32
N LYS A 169 15.23 9.23 0.81
CA LYS A 169 14.74 8.84 2.13
C LYS A 169 13.37 9.44 2.45
N ILE A 170 13.10 10.70 2.07
CA ILE A 170 11.80 11.33 2.26
C ILE A 170 10.74 10.65 1.37
N ALA A 171 11.06 10.37 0.11
CA ALA A 171 10.17 9.62 -0.78
C ALA A 171 9.93 8.18 -0.29
N GLN A 172 10.92 7.52 0.32
CA GLN A 172 10.78 6.19 0.91
C GLN A 172 10.05 6.16 2.26
N THR A 173 9.94 7.30 2.96
CA THR A 173 9.12 7.41 4.19
C THR A 173 7.67 7.79 3.91
N CYS A 174 7.33 8.09 2.65
CA CYS A 174 5.96 8.35 2.19
C CYS A 174 5.30 7.11 1.54
N CYS A 175 6.03 6.01 1.37
CA CYS A 175 5.48 4.72 0.88
C CYS A 175 5.06 3.81 2.03
#